data_fb6676dcc0712093ad305fad37d6704d
#
_entry.id   fb6676dcc0712093ad305fad37d6704d
#
_cell.length_a   1.000
_cell.length_b   1.000
_cell.length_c   1.000
_cell.angle_alpha   90.00
_cell.angle_beta   90.00
_cell.angle_gamma   90.00
#
_symmetry.space_group_name_H-M   'P 1'
#
loop_
_entity.id
_entity.type
_entity.pdbx_description
1 polymer ?
#
loop_
_entity_poly.entity_id
_entity_poly.type
_entity_poly.pdbx_seq_one_letter_code
_entity_poly.pdbx_strand_id
1 'polypeptide(L)'
;PVPAAVHVRELFSEKYQPMRRGDMEQLEALAEYLNGETLNTDQRIYVAASGPVLNCDILRKLYAPDTMNGVPNMYNTSDVDLRDGFPAVLLEADYVVATQPVQLHLNSGQEVVSYPAELIQDGSSYMGRHFEEIQRFELDGGVIAKVYVRTSAWEPGDLEQMRDYFNALYPGYEEMFGGRIG
;
A
#
# COMPACT_ATOMS: atom_id res chain seq x y z
N PRO A 1 52.41 8.90 18.01
CA PRO A 1 51.48 9.30 16.98
C PRO A 1 50.11 8.72 17.32
N VAL A 2 49.19 9.59 17.67
CA VAL A 2 47.79 9.22 17.90
C VAL A 2 47.24 8.87 16.51
N PRO A 3 46.64 7.69 16.27
CA PRO A 3 46.00 7.42 15.00
C PRO A 3 44.92 8.44 14.80
N ALA A 4 44.88 9.01 13.58
CA ALA A 4 43.84 9.95 13.20
C ALA A 4 42.49 9.28 13.47
N ALA A 5 41.66 9.95 14.27
CA ALA A 5 40.30 9.50 14.51
C ALA A 5 39.60 9.45 13.13
N VAL A 6 39.30 8.27 12.65
CA VAL A 6 38.52 8.10 11.47
C VAL A 6 37.15 8.68 11.81
N HIS A 7 36.81 9.79 11.19
CA HIS A 7 35.48 10.37 11.34
C HIS A 7 34.47 9.43 10.66
N VAL A 8 33.83 8.60 11.46
CA VAL A 8 32.78 7.66 11.00
C VAL A 8 31.68 8.40 10.24
N ARG A 9 31.50 9.70 10.46
CA ARG A 9 30.59 10.57 9.72
C ARG A 9 30.88 10.63 8.22
N GLU A 10 32.13 10.47 7.79
CA GLU A 10 32.50 10.52 6.37
C GLU A 10 32.17 9.23 5.62
N LEU A 11 31.86 8.15 6.34
CA LEU A 11 31.46 6.87 5.76
C LEU A 11 29.96 6.80 5.43
N PHE A 12 29.16 7.72 5.97
CA PHE A 12 27.72 7.79 5.71
C PHE A 12 27.41 9.12 5.06
N SER A 13 26.83 9.08 3.87
CA SER A 13 26.32 10.28 3.21
C SER A 13 25.31 10.96 4.12
N GLU A 14 25.52 12.25 4.45
CA GLU A 14 24.53 13.04 5.21
C GLU A 14 23.16 13.10 4.51
N LYS A 15 23.15 12.84 3.20
CA LYS A 15 21.95 12.83 2.35
C LYS A 15 21.06 11.60 2.58
N TYR A 16 21.59 10.53 3.17
CA TYR A 16 20.88 9.26 3.36
C TYR A 16 21.13 8.72 4.77
N GLN A 17 20.81 9.48 5.78
CA GLN A 17 20.81 8.94 7.13
C GLN A 17 19.81 7.78 7.22
N PRO A 18 20.16 6.67 7.90
CA PRO A 18 19.18 5.61 8.15
C PRO A 18 17.97 6.23 8.85
N MET A 19 16.78 6.03 8.30
CA MET A 19 15.57 6.50 8.96
C MET A 19 15.44 5.79 10.31
N ARG A 20 15.45 6.57 11.38
CA ARG A 20 15.07 6.07 12.69
C ARG A 20 13.56 6.12 12.76
N ARG A 21 12.94 4.96 12.85
CA ARG A 21 11.50 4.82 13.02
C ARG A 21 11.18 4.68 14.49
N GLY A 22 10.19 5.43 14.95
CA GLY A 22 9.63 5.30 16.31
C GLY A 22 8.45 4.32 16.37
N ASP A 23 7.91 3.95 15.20
CA ASP A 23 6.67 3.18 15.03
C ASP A 23 6.88 1.69 14.71
N MET A 24 8.09 1.15 14.94
CA MET A 24 8.40 -0.25 14.60
C MET A 24 7.44 -1.24 15.25
N GLU A 25 7.08 -1.02 16.52
CA GLU A 25 6.12 -1.86 17.24
C GLU A 25 4.73 -1.88 16.56
N GLN A 26 4.29 -0.72 16.04
CA GLN A 26 3.01 -0.61 15.35
C GLN A 26 3.04 -1.28 13.97
N LEU A 27 4.17 -1.18 13.27
CA LEU A 27 4.35 -1.87 11.99
C LEU A 27 4.42 -3.39 12.15
N GLU A 28 5.13 -3.86 13.17
CA GLU A 28 5.18 -5.28 13.51
C GLU A 28 3.78 -5.78 13.88
N ALA A 29 3.05 -5.03 14.70
CA ALA A 29 1.66 -5.36 15.06
C ALA A 29 0.73 -5.39 13.84
N LEU A 30 0.88 -4.44 12.89
CA LEU A 30 0.13 -4.47 11.62
C LEU A 30 0.46 -5.73 10.80
N ALA A 31 1.76 -6.06 10.68
CA ALA A 31 2.18 -7.24 9.93
C ALA A 31 1.70 -8.54 10.57
N GLU A 32 1.77 -8.65 11.90
CA GLU A 32 1.25 -9.79 12.67
C GLU A 32 -0.27 -9.91 12.53
N TYR A 33 -1.00 -8.79 12.59
CA TYR A 33 -2.44 -8.77 12.41
C TYR A 33 -2.82 -9.32 11.03
N LEU A 34 -2.23 -8.77 9.96
CA LEU A 34 -2.51 -9.21 8.58
C LEU A 34 -2.15 -10.69 8.38
N ASN A 35 -1.04 -11.13 8.96
CA ASN A 35 -0.68 -12.55 8.91
C ASN A 35 -1.69 -13.41 9.68
N GLY A 36 -2.15 -12.98 10.86
CA GLY A 36 -3.16 -13.69 11.62
C GLY A 36 -4.46 -13.90 10.85
N GLU A 37 -4.90 -12.87 10.11
CA GLU A 37 -6.12 -12.91 9.31
C GLU A 37 -5.99 -13.82 8.06
N THR A 38 -4.80 -13.86 7.44
CA THR A 38 -4.64 -14.49 6.11
C THR A 38 -3.81 -15.79 6.12
N LEU A 39 -3.22 -16.17 7.26
CA LEU A 39 -2.42 -17.38 7.35
C LEU A 39 -3.25 -18.64 7.04
N ASN A 40 -2.76 -19.46 6.12
CA ASN A 40 -3.42 -20.66 5.62
C ASN A 40 -4.77 -20.42 4.93
N THR A 41 -4.99 -19.22 4.41
CA THR A 41 -6.13 -18.88 3.56
C THR A 41 -5.66 -18.49 2.16
N ASP A 42 -6.60 -18.41 1.20
CA ASP A 42 -6.35 -17.87 -0.14
C ASP A 42 -6.68 -16.36 -0.22
N GLN A 43 -6.99 -15.74 0.93
CA GLN A 43 -7.35 -14.32 1.00
C GLN A 43 -6.17 -13.42 0.68
N ARG A 44 -6.41 -12.41 -0.14
CA ARG A 44 -5.39 -11.52 -0.71
C ARG A 44 -5.37 -10.17 -0.03
N ILE A 45 -4.17 -9.65 0.17
CA ILE A 45 -3.92 -8.33 0.75
C ILE A 45 -3.42 -7.39 -0.34
N TYR A 46 -4.03 -6.21 -0.42
CA TYR A 46 -3.56 -5.08 -1.21
C TYR A 46 -3.15 -3.92 -0.31
N VAL A 47 -1.96 -3.36 -0.52
CA VAL A 47 -1.49 -2.18 0.22
C VAL A 47 -1.64 -0.95 -0.68
N ALA A 48 -2.63 -0.12 -0.40
CA ALA A 48 -2.92 1.13 -1.10
C ALA A 48 -2.09 2.29 -0.51
N ALA A 49 -0.78 2.09 -0.46
CA ALA A 49 0.21 3.05 -0.02
C ALA A 49 1.57 2.74 -0.67
N SER A 50 2.32 3.77 -1.05
CA SER A 50 3.63 3.65 -1.69
C SER A 50 4.68 4.59 -1.11
N GLY A 51 4.39 5.21 0.04
CA GLY A 51 5.29 6.18 0.70
C GLY A 51 6.35 5.55 1.58
N PRO A 52 7.27 6.38 2.09
CA PRO A 52 8.35 5.91 2.97
C PRO A 52 7.86 5.49 4.36
N VAL A 53 6.68 5.95 4.80
CA VAL A 53 6.11 5.56 6.09
C VAL A 53 5.47 4.19 5.98
N LEU A 54 4.72 3.94 4.90
CA LEU A 54 4.12 2.64 4.62
C LEU A 54 4.12 2.35 3.12
N ASN A 55 4.52 1.14 2.79
CA ASN A 55 4.35 0.50 1.49
C ASN A 55 4.40 -1.03 1.67
N CYS A 56 4.06 -1.79 0.64
CA CYS A 56 4.01 -3.24 0.75
C CYS A 56 5.37 -3.90 1.05
N ASP A 57 6.49 -3.32 0.59
CA ASP A 57 7.82 -3.87 0.83
C ASP A 57 8.26 -3.72 2.28
N ILE A 58 7.83 -2.65 2.96
CA ILE A 58 8.06 -2.49 4.40
C ILE A 58 7.42 -3.65 5.14
N LEU A 59 6.14 -3.93 4.90
CA LEU A 59 5.42 -5.03 5.57
C LEU A 59 6.01 -6.40 5.23
N ARG A 60 6.39 -6.64 3.97
CA ARG A 60 7.04 -7.89 3.57
C ARG A 60 8.33 -8.15 4.33
N LYS A 61 9.17 -7.12 4.51
CA LYS A 61 10.48 -7.26 5.16
C LYS A 61 10.38 -7.39 6.67
N LEU A 62 9.35 -6.82 7.29
CA LEU A 62 9.16 -6.88 8.74
C LEU A 62 8.79 -8.27 9.23
N TYR A 63 7.92 -8.97 8.51
CA TYR A 63 7.38 -10.24 8.98
C TYR A 63 8.39 -11.41 8.93
N ALA A 64 9.34 -11.37 7.99
CA ALA A 64 10.30 -12.45 7.83
C ALA A 64 11.65 -11.95 7.34
N PRO A 65 12.48 -11.36 8.20
CA PRO A 65 13.77 -10.83 7.80
C PRO A 65 14.72 -11.91 7.24
N ASP A 66 14.56 -13.16 7.65
CA ASP A 66 15.40 -14.29 7.26
C ASP A 66 14.78 -15.19 6.17
N THR A 67 13.55 -14.95 5.81
CA THR A 67 12.85 -15.69 4.74
C THR A 67 12.34 -14.71 3.69
N MET A 68 12.38 -15.08 2.42
CA MET A 68 11.77 -14.28 1.36
C MET A 68 10.23 -14.24 1.42
N ASN A 69 9.65 -14.79 2.46
CA ASN A 69 8.21 -14.97 2.64
C ASN A 69 7.73 -13.97 3.69
N GLY A 70 7.59 -12.69 3.31
CA GLY A 70 6.93 -11.69 4.16
C GLY A 70 5.48 -12.05 4.49
N VAL A 71 4.67 -11.06 4.82
CA VAL A 71 3.22 -11.28 4.99
C VAL A 71 2.70 -12.04 3.76
N PRO A 72 2.15 -13.25 3.95
CA PRO A 72 1.67 -14.05 2.82
C PRO A 72 0.53 -13.34 2.11
N ASN A 73 0.26 -13.74 0.86
CA ASN A 73 -0.88 -13.26 0.08
C ASN A 73 -0.86 -11.75 -0.26
N MET A 74 0.29 -11.09 -0.14
CA MET A 74 0.48 -9.71 -0.58
C MET A 74 1.14 -9.69 -1.97
N TYR A 75 0.37 -9.34 -2.99
CA TYR A 75 0.78 -9.47 -4.40
C TYR A 75 1.14 -8.17 -5.09
N ASN A 76 0.78 -7.01 -4.53
CA ASN A 76 1.13 -5.74 -5.14
C ASN A 76 2.58 -5.33 -4.88
N THR A 77 3.10 -4.43 -5.72
CA THR A 77 4.40 -3.79 -5.56
C THR A 77 4.26 -2.44 -4.87
N SER A 78 5.35 -1.90 -4.31
CA SER A 78 5.36 -0.56 -3.70
C SER A 78 5.49 0.57 -4.71
N ASP A 79 5.92 0.27 -5.93
CA ASP A 79 6.26 1.28 -6.94
C ASP A 79 5.17 1.39 -8.03
N VAL A 80 3.90 1.33 -7.60
CA VAL A 80 2.77 1.44 -8.53
C VAL A 80 2.57 2.89 -8.94
N ASP A 81 2.67 3.15 -10.24
CA ASP A 81 2.41 4.44 -10.86
C ASP A 81 1.76 4.28 -12.24
N LEU A 82 1.58 5.39 -12.95
CA LEU A 82 0.94 5.40 -14.26
C LEU A 82 1.62 4.47 -15.28
N ARG A 83 2.92 4.15 -15.14
CA ARG A 83 3.65 3.26 -16.06
C ARG A 83 3.27 1.79 -15.90
N ASP A 84 2.80 1.43 -14.70
CA ASP A 84 2.38 0.07 -14.37
C ASP A 84 0.93 -0.20 -14.78
N GLY A 85 0.16 0.86 -14.99
CA GLY A 85 -1.27 0.80 -15.27
C GLY A 85 -2.09 0.44 -14.03
N PHE A 86 -3.36 0.06 -14.23
CA PHE A 86 -4.24 -0.28 -13.13
C PHE A 86 -3.80 -1.58 -12.43
N PRO A 87 -3.67 -1.58 -11.09
CA PRO A 87 -3.28 -2.76 -10.32
C PRO A 87 -4.47 -3.72 -10.16
N ALA A 88 -4.67 -4.63 -11.12
CA ALA A 88 -5.80 -5.56 -11.12
C ALA A 88 -5.91 -6.40 -9.83
N VAL A 89 -4.80 -6.61 -9.12
CA VAL A 89 -4.78 -7.29 -7.80
C VAL A 89 -5.65 -6.61 -6.75
N LEU A 90 -5.94 -5.32 -6.89
CA LEU A 90 -6.90 -4.60 -6.02
C LEU A 90 -8.30 -5.18 -6.14
N LEU A 91 -8.72 -5.56 -7.36
CA LEU A 91 -10.06 -6.12 -7.58
C LEU A 91 -10.24 -7.51 -6.95
N GLU A 92 -9.14 -8.20 -6.73
CA GLU A 92 -9.10 -9.53 -6.13
C GLU A 92 -8.80 -9.50 -4.63
N ALA A 93 -8.48 -8.33 -4.06
CA ALA A 93 -8.11 -8.20 -2.67
C ALA A 93 -9.31 -8.44 -1.74
N ASP A 94 -9.10 -9.25 -0.72
CA ASP A 94 -10.03 -9.45 0.39
C ASP A 94 -9.76 -8.45 1.51
N TYR A 95 -8.49 -8.07 1.68
CA TYR A 95 -8.04 -7.05 2.62
C TYR A 95 -7.33 -5.92 1.89
N VAL A 96 -7.62 -4.68 2.30
CA VAL A 96 -6.91 -3.49 1.82
C VAL A 96 -6.33 -2.74 3.01
N VAL A 97 -5.05 -2.40 2.90
CA VAL A 97 -4.39 -1.48 3.84
C VAL A 97 -4.26 -0.13 3.18
N ALA A 98 -4.95 0.87 3.68
CA ALA A 98 -4.85 2.25 3.24
C ALA A 98 -4.30 3.15 4.35
N THR A 99 -3.75 4.31 4.00
CA THR A 99 -3.20 5.25 4.97
C THR A 99 -3.93 6.59 4.95
N GLN A 100 -3.98 7.23 6.09
CA GLN A 100 -4.50 8.59 6.23
C GLN A 100 -3.44 9.47 6.92
N PRO A 101 -2.87 10.50 6.23
CA PRO A 101 -3.07 10.78 4.81
C PRO A 101 -2.53 9.65 3.91
N VAL A 102 -3.02 9.58 2.67
CA VAL A 102 -2.54 8.60 1.68
C VAL A 102 -1.04 8.81 1.45
N GLN A 103 -0.28 7.72 1.54
CA GLN A 103 1.17 7.75 1.39
C GLN A 103 1.57 7.45 -0.05
N LEU A 104 2.27 8.40 -0.66
CA LEU A 104 2.77 8.31 -2.03
C LEU A 104 4.27 8.62 -2.05
N HIS A 105 5.03 8.05 -2.99
CA HIS A 105 6.45 8.32 -3.18
C HIS A 105 6.72 9.32 -4.32
N LEU A 106 5.74 9.55 -5.19
CA LEU A 106 5.80 10.54 -6.26
C LEU A 106 4.82 11.68 -5.99
N ASN A 107 5.12 12.85 -6.55
CA ASN A 107 4.25 14.03 -6.46
C ASN A 107 3.08 14.00 -7.45
N SER A 108 3.10 13.10 -8.42
CA SER A 108 2.07 12.95 -9.46
C SER A 108 2.18 11.58 -10.14
N GLY A 109 1.13 11.14 -10.82
CA GLY A 109 1.12 9.88 -11.58
C GLY A 109 0.90 8.64 -10.70
N GLN A 110 0.37 8.82 -9.50
CA GLN A 110 0.03 7.73 -8.57
C GLN A 110 -1.47 7.67 -8.25
N GLU A 111 -2.29 8.15 -9.15
CA GLU A 111 -3.75 8.10 -9.01
C GLU A 111 -4.26 6.67 -8.94
N VAL A 112 -3.50 5.71 -9.47
CA VAL A 112 -3.75 4.26 -9.32
C VAL A 112 -3.63 3.77 -7.87
N VAL A 113 -2.97 4.53 -7.00
CA VAL A 113 -2.87 4.27 -5.56
C VAL A 113 -3.81 5.19 -4.78
N SER A 114 -3.74 6.52 -5.04
CA SER A 114 -4.47 7.50 -4.24
C SER A 114 -5.98 7.40 -4.43
N TYR A 115 -6.46 7.27 -5.67
CA TYR A 115 -7.88 7.24 -5.95
C TYR A 115 -8.60 6.04 -5.27
N PRO A 116 -8.14 4.78 -5.43
CA PRO A 116 -8.74 3.69 -4.69
C PRO A 116 -8.60 3.83 -3.17
N ALA A 117 -7.45 4.30 -2.67
CA ALA A 117 -7.24 4.49 -1.25
C ALA A 117 -8.22 5.48 -0.62
N GLU A 118 -8.48 6.61 -1.30
CA GLU A 118 -9.44 7.63 -0.86
C GLU A 118 -10.88 7.10 -0.90
N LEU A 119 -11.26 6.43 -2.00
CA LEU A 119 -12.61 5.90 -2.14
C LEU A 119 -12.91 4.77 -1.15
N ILE A 120 -11.97 3.87 -0.89
CA ILE A 120 -12.18 2.80 0.10
C ILE A 120 -12.35 3.40 1.51
N GLN A 121 -11.66 4.49 1.82
CA GLN A 121 -11.79 5.20 3.09
C GLN A 121 -13.12 5.98 3.22
N ASP A 122 -13.75 6.33 2.10
CA ASP A 122 -15.10 6.91 2.06
C ASP A 122 -16.13 5.79 1.92
N GLY A 123 -16.64 5.30 3.03
CA GLY A 123 -17.64 4.23 3.06
C GLY A 123 -18.94 4.53 2.29
N SER A 124 -19.19 5.80 1.89
CA SER A 124 -20.33 6.19 1.05
C SER A 124 -20.04 6.09 -0.46
N SER A 125 -18.76 5.95 -0.84
CA SER A 125 -18.34 5.83 -2.22
C SER A 125 -18.77 4.48 -2.84
N TYR A 126 -18.74 4.41 -4.18
CA TYR A 126 -19.04 3.16 -4.89
C TYR A 126 -18.01 2.05 -4.61
N MET A 127 -16.77 2.40 -4.24
CA MET A 127 -15.77 1.42 -3.79
C MET A 127 -15.89 1.14 -2.29
N GLY A 128 -15.99 2.19 -1.47
CA GLY A 128 -15.93 2.08 -0.02
C GLY A 128 -17.08 1.28 0.58
N ARG A 129 -18.26 1.28 -0.06
CA ARG A 129 -19.43 0.49 0.39
C ARG A 129 -19.17 -1.03 0.41
N HIS A 130 -18.14 -1.50 -0.28
CA HIS A 130 -17.74 -2.91 -0.31
C HIS A 130 -16.74 -3.29 0.78
N PHE A 131 -16.30 -2.33 1.59
CA PHE A 131 -15.27 -2.52 2.59
C PHE A 131 -15.72 -2.04 3.96
N GLU A 132 -15.25 -2.73 4.99
CA GLU A 132 -15.43 -2.35 6.39
C GLU A 132 -14.06 -2.15 7.03
N GLU A 133 -13.88 -1.02 7.72
CA GLU A 133 -12.67 -0.78 8.52
C GLU A 133 -12.70 -1.68 9.78
N ILE A 134 -11.70 -2.53 9.93
CA ILE A 134 -11.63 -3.52 11.02
C ILE A 134 -10.51 -3.26 12.01
N GLN A 135 -9.45 -2.53 11.60
CA GLN A 135 -8.31 -2.23 12.48
C GLN A 135 -7.57 -0.98 12.01
N ARG A 136 -6.86 -0.34 12.94
CA ARG A 136 -6.00 0.82 12.65
C ARG A 136 -4.74 0.81 13.51
N PHE A 137 -3.67 1.40 12.96
CA PHE A 137 -2.36 1.50 13.58
C PHE A 137 -1.80 2.90 13.40
N GLU A 138 -1.27 3.48 14.47
CA GLU A 138 -0.65 4.81 14.43
C GLU A 138 0.83 4.67 14.02
N LEU A 139 1.21 5.30 12.93
CA LEU A 139 2.56 5.28 12.38
C LEU A 139 3.26 6.63 12.55
N ASP A 140 4.56 6.66 12.26
CA ASP A 140 5.35 7.87 12.31
C ASP A 140 4.75 9.01 11.45
N GLY A 141 5.01 10.25 11.87
CA GLY A 141 4.53 11.44 11.16
C GLY A 141 3.03 11.68 11.24
N GLY A 142 2.31 11.03 12.17
CA GLY A 142 0.87 11.16 12.33
C GLY A 142 0.07 10.43 11.23
N VAL A 143 0.71 9.47 10.57
CA VAL A 143 0.05 8.60 9.59
C VAL A 143 -0.72 7.51 10.32
N ILE A 144 -1.94 7.25 9.90
CA ILE A 144 -2.75 6.13 10.39
C ILE A 144 -2.88 5.10 9.28
N ALA A 145 -2.39 3.89 9.51
CA ALA A 145 -2.68 2.74 8.66
C ALA A 145 -4.01 2.11 9.08
N LYS A 146 -4.92 1.93 8.14
CA LYS A 146 -6.24 1.34 8.34
C LYS A 146 -6.36 0.06 7.54
N VAL A 147 -6.88 -0.98 8.16
CA VAL A 147 -7.13 -2.26 7.52
C VAL A 147 -8.62 -2.37 7.24
N TYR A 148 -8.93 -2.68 6.01
CA TYR A 148 -10.28 -2.89 5.51
C TYR A 148 -10.46 -4.33 5.05
N VAL A 149 -11.59 -4.94 5.38
CA VAL A 149 -12.01 -6.24 4.83
C VAL A 149 -13.10 -6.03 3.81
N ARG A 150 -13.05 -6.77 2.71
CA ARG A 150 -14.10 -6.74 1.70
C ARG A 150 -15.30 -7.55 2.17
N THR A 151 -16.46 -6.90 2.22
CA THR A 151 -17.73 -7.47 2.70
C THR A 151 -18.66 -7.93 1.59
N SER A 152 -18.42 -7.47 0.35
CA SER A 152 -19.23 -7.84 -0.81
C SER A 152 -18.42 -7.83 -2.11
N ALA A 153 -18.91 -8.54 -3.13
CA ALA A 153 -18.35 -8.53 -4.46
C ALA A 153 -18.59 -7.19 -5.16
N TRP A 154 -17.70 -6.85 -6.11
CA TRP A 154 -17.90 -5.70 -6.99
C TRP A 154 -19.17 -5.87 -7.83
N GLU A 155 -19.92 -4.79 -7.97
CA GLU A 155 -21.02 -4.74 -8.91
C GLU A 155 -20.53 -4.34 -10.31
N PRO A 156 -21.17 -4.79 -11.39
CA PRO A 156 -20.76 -4.41 -12.75
C PRO A 156 -20.69 -2.88 -12.95
N GLY A 157 -21.60 -2.12 -12.34
CA GLY A 157 -21.62 -0.66 -12.40
C GLY A 157 -20.42 0.00 -11.70
N ASP A 158 -19.87 -0.62 -10.66
CA ASP A 158 -18.69 -0.10 -9.95
C ASP A 158 -17.44 -0.25 -10.83
N LEU A 159 -17.30 -1.40 -11.48
CA LEU A 159 -16.21 -1.66 -12.40
C LEU A 159 -16.30 -0.74 -13.63
N GLU A 160 -17.49 -0.49 -14.15
CA GLU A 160 -17.70 0.46 -15.24
C GLU A 160 -17.30 1.88 -14.83
N GLN A 161 -17.75 2.36 -13.66
CA GLN A 161 -17.38 3.68 -13.15
C GLN A 161 -15.88 3.83 -12.93
N MET A 162 -15.23 2.81 -12.40
CA MET A 162 -13.78 2.77 -12.21
C MET A 162 -13.05 2.82 -13.55
N ARG A 163 -13.49 2.04 -14.53
CA ARG A 163 -12.95 2.01 -15.89
C ARG A 163 -13.06 3.37 -16.56
N ASP A 164 -14.24 4.00 -16.50
CA ASP A 164 -14.50 5.30 -17.10
C ASP A 164 -13.62 6.38 -16.48
N TYR A 165 -13.45 6.36 -15.15
CA TYR A 165 -12.55 7.29 -14.47
C TYR A 165 -11.11 7.19 -14.99
N PHE A 166 -10.54 5.99 -15.03
CA PHE A 166 -9.15 5.83 -15.45
C PHE A 166 -8.94 6.05 -16.94
N ASN A 167 -9.90 5.69 -17.78
CA ASN A 167 -9.84 5.99 -19.22
C ASN A 167 -9.92 7.50 -19.51
N ALA A 168 -10.72 8.24 -18.74
CA ALA A 168 -10.79 9.69 -18.84
C ALA A 168 -9.52 10.38 -18.32
N LEU A 169 -8.91 9.81 -17.26
CA LEU A 169 -7.68 10.36 -16.66
C LEU A 169 -6.45 10.11 -17.55
N TYR A 170 -6.39 8.95 -18.21
CA TYR A 170 -5.24 8.52 -19.03
C TYR A 170 -5.64 8.19 -20.47
N PRO A 171 -6.06 9.19 -21.26
CA PRO A 171 -6.47 8.97 -22.65
C PRO A 171 -5.29 8.44 -23.49
N GLY A 172 -5.54 7.39 -24.27
CA GLY A 172 -4.54 6.68 -25.05
C GLY A 172 -3.85 5.51 -24.33
N TYR A 173 -4.24 5.23 -23.10
CA TYR A 173 -3.72 4.12 -22.28
C TYR A 173 -4.83 3.18 -21.79
N GLU A 174 -5.95 3.14 -22.50
CA GLU A 174 -7.16 2.42 -22.09
C GLU A 174 -6.89 0.92 -21.84
N GLU A 175 -5.99 0.30 -22.60
CA GLU A 175 -5.61 -1.10 -22.39
C GLU A 175 -4.88 -1.32 -21.05
N MET A 176 -4.08 -0.35 -20.62
CA MET A 176 -3.31 -0.46 -19.37
C MET A 176 -4.16 -0.17 -18.14
N PHE A 177 -5.23 0.59 -18.28
CA PHE A 177 -6.10 1.00 -17.20
C PHE A 177 -7.48 0.33 -17.31
N GLY A 178 -8.36 0.85 -18.14
CA GLY A 178 -9.72 0.31 -18.29
C GLY A 178 -9.76 -1.15 -18.73
N GLY A 179 -8.84 -1.57 -19.58
CA GLY A 179 -8.74 -2.96 -20.05
C GLY A 179 -8.37 -3.98 -18.96
N ARG A 180 -7.86 -3.52 -17.82
CA ARG A 180 -7.54 -4.37 -16.66
C ARG A 180 -8.65 -4.39 -15.60
N ILE A 181 -9.68 -3.62 -15.78
CA ILE A 181 -10.82 -3.50 -14.87
C ILE A 181 -11.99 -4.32 -15.42
N GLY A 182 -12.06 -5.59 -15.02
CA GLY A 182 -13.19 -6.49 -15.26
C GLY A 182 -13.29 -7.06 -16.65
#